data_5d28a6d7264e1281432e3cbc891acde5
#
_entry.id   5d28a6d7264e1281432e3cbc891acde5
#
_cell.length_a   1.000
_cell.length_b   1.000
_cell.length_c   1.000
_cell.angle_alpha   90.00
_cell.angle_beta   90.00
_cell.angle_gamma   90.00
#
_symmetry.space_group_name_H-M   'P 1'
#
loop_
_entity.id
_entity.type
_entity.pdbx_description
1 polymer ?
#
loop_
_entity_poly.entity_id
_entity_poly.type
_entity_poly.pdbx_seq_one_letter_code
_entity_poly.pdbx_strand_id
1 'polypeptide(L)'
;MCCALLYATFPGRKDVAFIKAKHGKGAAQSGRHTHSGSCAQRATPPWKQVLLTLLVLVALLALLGGALWQNICYNRTHYTAEFYQIHSRKLTQSCRVVFLTDLHLREYGADNCELVQDVRSLAPDLILLGGDFVTYGEGTDYDNMLSLFRQLSEIAPVCGVLGNHEDELYFLDNDRELVEKFTAAGVTVLRNQEARYTVHDNVISILGVEGSPADFSNYGASTFMDSVEPQTDYDLRICLAHVPTYFPEHLENYSFELGLAGHTHGGIVRLPKIGPLYTAEEGFLPDYAGGSYTLANNATLIVSRGLGDSSRAPRINNVPELSVIDID
;
A
#
# COMPACT_ATOMS: atom_id res chain seq x y z
N MET A 1 -19.09 15.80 -12.67
CA MET A 1 -20.33 15.35 -13.38
C MET A 1 -20.59 13.92 -12.97
N CYS A 2 -21.74 13.71 -12.34
CA CYS A 2 -22.16 12.46 -11.71
C CYS A 2 -22.23 11.28 -12.67
N CYS A 3 -21.68 10.14 -12.27
CA CYS A 3 -22.04 8.84 -12.83
C CYS A 3 -22.71 8.01 -11.72
N ALA A 4 -23.99 7.76 -11.92
CA ALA A 4 -24.86 7.07 -10.99
C ALA A 4 -24.61 5.56 -11.02
N LEU A 5 -24.53 4.96 -9.84
CA LEU A 5 -24.56 3.51 -9.62
C LEU A 5 -25.97 2.96 -9.93
N LEU A 6 -26.05 1.98 -10.81
CA LEU A 6 -27.21 1.11 -10.98
C LEU A 6 -27.02 -0.17 -10.15
N TYR A 7 -27.76 -0.25 -9.06
CA TYR A 7 -28.01 -1.49 -8.34
C TYR A 7 -29.09 -2.30 -9.06
N ALA A 8 -28.77 -3.49 -9.53
CA ALA A 8 -29.75 -4.48 -9.99
C ALA A 8 -30.07 -5.43 -8.84
N THR A 9 -31.28 -5.33 -8.31
CA THR A 9 -31.88 -6.25 -7.36
C THR A 9 -32.53 -7.40 -8.10
N PHE A 10 -32.18 -8.63 -7.72
CA PHE A 10 -32.89 -9.85 -8.12
C PHE A 10 -34.06 -10.10 -7.16
N PRO A 11 -35.26 -10.44 -7.63
CA PRO A 11 -36.28 -11.08 -6.82
C PRO A 11 -36.37 -12.59 -7.07
N GLY A 12 -36.77 -13.27 -6.04
CA GLY A 12 -36.69 -14.71 -5.83
C GLY A 12 -37.82 -15.54 -6.46
N ARG A 13 -37.60 -16.80 -6.19
CA ARG A 13 -38.36 -18.05 -6.42
C ARG A 13 -39.88 -17.99 -6.26
N LYS A 14 -40.51 -18.86 -7.09
CA LYS A 14 -41.55 -19.95 -6.91
C LYS A 14 -42.34 -20.01 -8.20
N ASP A 15 -42.83 -21.09 -8.81
CA ASP A 15 -43.42 -22.29 -8.27
C ASP A 15 -43.41 -23.39 -9.34
N VAL A 16 -43.34 -24.63 -8.83
CA VAL A 16 -43.52 -25.87 -9.60
C VAL A 16 -45.01 -26.19 -9.73
N ALA A 17 -45.51 -26.38 -10.93
CA ALA A 17 -46.86 -26.94 -11.15
C ALA A 17 -46.75 -28.19 -12.03
N PHE A 18 -47.12 -29.33 -11.43
CA PHE A 18 -47.42 -30.60 -12.08
C PHE A 18 -48.72 -30.49 -12.89
N ILE A 19 -48.72 -30.91 -14.16
CA ILE A 19 -49.96 -31.24 -14.86
C ILE A 19 -49.91 -32.63 -15.42
N LYS A 20 -50.92 -33.38 -15.02
CA LYS A 20 -51.24 -34.78 -15.34
C LYS A 20 -51.54 -34.98 -16.82
N ALA A 21 -51.09 -36.12 -17.33
CA ALA A 21 -51.53 -36.71 -18.59
C ALA A 21 -53.02 -37.12 -18.56
N LYS A 22 -53.73 -36.87 -19.65
CA LYS A 22 -55.02 -37.50 -19.98
C LYS A 22 -54.97 -38.07 -21.39
N HIS A 23 -55.20 -39.37 -21.46
CA HIS A 23 -55.46 -40.16 -22.66
C HIS A 23 -56.78 -39.74 -23.33
N GLY A 24 -56.78 -39.62 -24.64
CA GLY A 24 -58.01 -39.51 -25.45
C GLY A 24 -57.76 -40.10 -26.85
N LYS A 25 -58.53 -41.12 -27.19
CA LYS A 25 -58.47 -41.87 -28.45
C LYS A 25 -59.20 -41.17 -29.58
N GLY A 26 -58.62 -41.28 -30.80
CA GLY A 26 -59.34 -41.62 -32.01
C GLY A 26 -59.90 -40.50 -32.86
N ALA A 27 -59.42 -40.35 -34.06
CA ALA A 27 -60.19 -40.46 -35.33
C ALA A 27 -59.30 -40.02 -36.52
N ALA A 28 -59.29 -40.87 -37.52
CA ALA A 28 -58.64 -40.64 -38.80
C ALA A 28 -59.46 -39.69 -39.69
N GLN A 29 -58.78 -38.72 -40.35
CA GLN A 29 -59.32 -38.17 -41.61
C GLN A 29 -58.18 -37.52 -42.43
N SER A 30 -57.99 -38.10 -43.59
CA SER A 30 -57.72 -37.58 -44.93
C SER A 30 -56.87 -36.29 -45.11
N GLY A 31 -55.84 -36.51 -45.82
CA GLY A 31 -55.02 -35.75 -46.72
C GLY A 31 -55.26 -34.26 -46.96
N ARG A 32 -54.19 -33.47 -46.73
CA ARG A 32 -53.78 -32.37 -47.55
C ARG A 32 -52.27 -32.25 -47.42
N HIS A 33 -51.55 -32.51 -48.53
CA HIS A 33 -50.14 -32.19 -48.67
C HIS A 33 -49.98 -30.67 -48.62
N THR A 34 -49.59 -30.16 -47.47
CA THR A 34 -48.97 -28.81 -47.39
C THR A 34 -47.47 -29.02 -47.35
N HIS A 35 -46.80 -28.60 -48.42
CA HIS A 35 -45.36 -28.45 -48.42
C HIS A 35 -44.99 -27.41 -47.32
N SER A 36 -44.71 -27.85 -46.14
CA SER A 36 -43.99 -27.06 -45.17
C SER A 36 -42.53 -27.06 -45.62
N GLY A 37 -42.11 -25.99 -46.31
CA GLY A 37 -40.73 -25.71 -46.54
C GLY A 37 -40.03 -25.58 -45.18
N SER A 38 -39.41 -26.63 -44.70
CA SER A 38 -38.49 -26.57 -43.58
C SER A 38 -37.33 -25.67 -44.03
N CYS A 39 -37.32 -24.44 -43.52
CA CYS A 39 -36.16 -23.59 -43.61
C CYS A 39 -35.02 -24.30 -42.87
N ALA A 40 -34.27 -25.12 -43.58
CA ALA A 40 -33.09 -25.78 -43.05
C ALA A 40 -32.12 -24.66 -42.62
N GLN A 41 -32.06 -24.40 -41.30
CA GLN A 41 -31.03 -23.55 -40.75
C GLN A 41 -29.69 -24.15 -41.18
N ARG A 42 -29.00 -23.49 -42.10
CA ARG A 42 -27.65 -23.89 -42.53
C ARG A 42 -26.75 -23.83 -41.33
N ALA A 43 -26.41 -24.98 -40.73
CA ALA A 43 -25.44 -25.06 -39.65
C ALA A 43 -24.14 -24.36 -40.09
N THR A 44 -23.66 -23.43 -39.28
CA THR A 44 -22.40 -22.73 -39.56
C THR A 44 -21.28 -23.77 -39.61
N PRO A 45 -20.43 -23.76 -40.66
CA PRO A 45 -19.37 -24.75 -40.82
C PRO A 45 -18.42 -24.67 -39.64
N PRO A 46 -17.89 -25.82 -39.14
CA PRO A 46 -17.12 -25.92 -37.90
C PRO A 46 -15.91 -24.98 -37.85
N TRP A 47 -15.25 -24.73 -38.97
CA TRP A 47 -14.13 -23.79 -39.02
C TRP A 47 -14.53 -22.33 -38.71
N LYS A 48 -15.75 -21.90 -39.07
CA LYS A 48 -16.25 -20.55 -38.72
C LYS A 48 -16.51 -20.40 -37.23
N GLN A 49 -16.96 -21.48 -36.56
CA GLN A 49 -17.14 -21.49 -35.13
C GLN A 49 -15.79 -21.40 -34.43
N VAL A 50 -14.80 -22.18 -34.85
CA VAL A 50 -13.42 -22.11 -34.34
C VAL A 50 -12.83 -20.71 -34.52
N LEU A 51 -12.97 -20.14 -35.72
CA LEU A 51 -12.50 -18.77 -35.99
C LEU A 51 -13.15 -17.74 -35.06
N LEU A 52 -14.48 -17.83 -34.87
CA LEU A 52 -15.21 -16.92 -33.98
C LEU A 52 -14.74 -17.07 -32.54
N THR A 53 -14.55 -18.31 -32.07
CA THR A 53 -14.02 -18.57 -30.73
C THR A 53 -12.62 -17.97 -30.54
N LEU A 54 -11.75 -18.13 -31.51
CA LEU A 54 -10.40 -17.53 -31.48
C LEU A 54 -10.46 -16.00 -31.47
N LEU A 55 -11.31 -15.39 -32.29
CA LEU A 55 -11.50 -13.93 -32.30
C LEU A 55 -12.03 -13.40 -30.95
N VAL A 56 -12.99 -14.10 -30.35
CA VAL A 56 -13.52 -13.77 -29.01
C VAL A 56 -12.41 -13.88 -27.97
N LEU A 57 -11.62 -14.95 -28.01
CA LEU A 57 -10.51 -15.14 -27.08
C LEU A 57 -9.47 -14.02 -27.21
N VAL A 58 -9.08 -13.68 -28.43
CA VAL A 58 -8.15 -12.58 -28.70
C VAL A 58 -8.71 -11.25 -28.20
N ALA A 59 -9.99 -10.98 -28.43
CA ALA A 59 -10.66 -9.78 -27.94
C ALA A 59 -10.68 -9.72 -26.41
N LEU A 60 -10.96 -10.83 -25.74
CA LEU A 60 -10.93 -10.92 -24.27
C LEU A 60 -9.52 -10.70 -23.72
N LEU A 61 -8.50 -11.29 -24.34
CA LEU A 61 -7.11 -11.08 -23.95
C LEU A 61 -6.67 -9.62 -24.15
N ALA A 62 -7.09 -8.99 -25.27
CA ALA A 62 -6.82 -7.58 -25.52
C ALA A 62 -7.50 -6.66 -24.48
N LEU A 63 -8.74 -6.95 -24.12
CA LEU A 63 -9.47 -6.21 -23.07
C LEU A 63 -8.79 -6.38 -21.72
N LEU A 64 -8.41 -7.59 -21.35
CA LEU A 64 -7.72 -7.87 -20.10
C LEU A 64 -6.35 -7.16 -20.04
N GLY A 65 -5.58 -7.23 -21.13
CA GLY A 65 -4.31 -6.53 -21.25
C GLY A 65 -4.46 -5.00 -21.16
N GLY A 66 -5.50 -4.46 -21.79
CA GLY A 66 -5.83 -3.03 -21.70
C GLY A 66 -6.21 -2.61 -20.28
N ALA A 67 -7.03 -3.40 -19.59
CA ALA A 67 -7.42 -3.14 -18.19
C ALA A 67 -6.20 -3.20 -17.25
N LEU A 68 -5.32 -4.18 -17.44
CA LEU A 68 -4.09 -4.32 -16.67
C LEU A 68 -3.16 -3.11 -16.90
N TRP A 69 -2.97 -2.73 -18.16
CA TRP A 69 -2.17 -1.55 -18.50
C TRP A 69 -2.72 -0.27 -17.86
N GLN A 70 -4.05 -0.06 -17.96
CA GLN A 70 -4.72 1.07 -17.32
C GLN A 70 -4.50 1.09 -15.80
N ASN A 71 -4.61 -0.08 -15.14
CA ASN A 71 -4.36 -0.21 -13.71
C ASN A 71 -2.91 0.15 -13.34
N ILE A 72 -1.93 -0.34 -14.09
CA ILE A 72 -0.51 0.00 -13.89
C ILE A 72 -0.28 1.51 -14.07
N CYS A 73 -0.83 2.10 -15.14
CA CYS A 73 -0.70 3.54 -15.38
C CYS A 73 -1.35 4.36 -14.25
N TYR A 74 -2.51 3.94 -13.75
CA TYR A 74 -3.19 4.60 -12.63
C TYR A 74 -2.33 4.58 -11.37
N ASN A 75 -1.80 3.40 -10.99
CA ASN A 75 -0.96 3.25 -9.79
C ASN A 75 0.37 4.03 -9.87
N ARG A 76 0.82 4.35 -11.09
CA ARG A 76 2.03 5.17 -11.30
C ARG A 76 1.82 6.66 -11.14
N THR A 77 0.60 7.13 -11.20
CA THR A 77 0.29 8.58 -11.21
C THR A 77 -0.58 9.00 -10.04
N HIS A 78 -1.13 8.07 -9.28
CA HIS A 78 -2.05 8.34 -8.19
C HIS A 78 -1.60 7.61 -6.92
N TYR A 79 -1.92 8.20 -5.79
CA TYR A 79 -1.86 7.56 -4.46
C TYR A 79 -3.19 7.80 -3.75
N THR A 80 -3.36 7.17 -2.61
CA THR A 80 -4.52 7.37 -1.75
C THR A 80 -4.06 7.71 -0.34
N ALA A 81 -4.77 8.61 0.33
CA ALA A 81 -4.60 8.81 1.76
C ALA A 81 -5.36 7.71 2.51
N GLU A 82 -4.65 6.91 3.30
CA GLU A 82 -5.22 5.88 4.18
C GLU A 82 -5.20 6.38 5.62
N PHE A 83 -6.37 6.34 6.26
CA PHE A 83 -6.54 6.86 7.61
C PHE A 83 -6.56 5.73 8.62
N TYR A 84 -5.70 5.85 9.64
CA TYR A 84 -5.57 4.93 10.76
C TYR A 84 -5.95 5.67 12.05
N GLN A 85 -6.72 5.01 12.91
CA GLN A 85 -7.09 5.54 14.22
C GLN A 85 -6.39 4.75 15.32
N ILE A 86 -5.63 5.44 16.18
CA ILE A 86 -4.90 4.84 17.29
C ILE A 86 -5.40 5.49 18.59
N HIS A 87 -5.78 4.67 19.55
CA HIS A 87 -6.22 5.16 20.86
C HIS A 87 -5.10 5.03 21.89
N SER A 88 -4.68 6.16 22.46
CA SER A 88 -3.73 6.21 23.56
C SER A 88 -4.41 6.74 24.82
N ARG A 89 -4.25 6.02 25.93
CA ARG A 89 -4.82 6.44 27.23
C ARG A 89 -4.01 7.54 27.93
N LYS A 90 -2.85 7.88 27.39
CA LYS A 90 -1.93 8.84 28.00
C LYS A 90 -2.03 10.23 27.38
N LEU A 91 -2.48 10.34 26.13
CA LEU A 91 -2.62 11.62 25.45
C LEU A 91 -3.72 12.47 26.07
N THR A 92 -3.44 13.75 26.27
CA THR A 92 -4.41 14.75 26.74
C THR A 92 -5.17 15.42 25.60
N GLN A 93 -4.57 15.48 24.43
CA GLN A 93 -5.12 16.04 23.18
C GLN A 93 -4.70 15.15 22.02
N SER A 94 -5.53 15.08 21.00
CA SER A 94 -5.25 14.30 19.79
C SER A 94 -4.05 14.86 19.03
N CYS A 95 -3.34 13.96 18.33
CA CYS A 95 -2.19 14.27 17.51
C CYS A 95 -2.38 13.61 16.14
N ARG A 96 -2.11 14.34 15.05
CA ARG A 96 -2.09 13.80 13.70
C ARG A 96 -0.67 13.63 13.17
N VAL A 97 -0.33 12.42 12.81
CA VAL A 97 0.93 12.07 12.17
C VAL A 97 0.68 11.75 10.70
N VAL A 98 1.47 12.32 9.80
CA VAL A 98 1.50 11.91 8.38
C VAL A 98 2.80 11.14 8.17
N PHE A 99 2.68 9.92 7.64
CA PHE A 99 3.80 9.02 7.40
C PHE A 99 4.02 8.79 5.90
N LEU A 100 5.22 9.10 5.42
CA LEU A 100 5.68 8.92 4.04
C LEU A 100 6.84 7.93 4.03
N THR A 101 6.85 7.04 3.05
CA THR A 101 7.93 6.06 2.87
C THR A 101 7.99 5.58 1.42
N ASP A 102 9.11 5.00 1.02
CA ASP A 102 9.29 4.30 -0.25
C ASP A 102 8.89 5.17 -1.47
N LEU A 103 9.39 6.38 -1.53
CA LEU A 103 9.07 7.29 -2.65
C LEU A 103 9.89 6.98 -3.91
N HIS A 104 11.14 6.49 -3.75
CA HIS A 104 12.01 6.07 -4.84
C HIS A 104 12.11 7.12 -5.97
N LEU A 105 12.43 8.36 -5.60
CA LEU A 105 12.56 9.52 -6.50
C LEU A 105 11.29 9.85 -7.32
N ARG A 106 10.13 9.24 -7.00
CA ARG A 106 8.88 9.57 -7.68
C ARG A 106 8.44 10.99 -7.34
N GLU A 107 7.88 11.65 -8.34
CA GLU A 107 7.25 12.96 -8.22
C GLU A 107 5.73 12.88 -8.36
N TYR A 108 5.04 13.63 -7.52
CA TYR A 108 3.60 13.89 -7.61
C TYR A 108 3.35 15.37 -7.87
N GLY A 109 3.08 15.68 -9.14
CA GLY A 109 3.13 17.04 -9.65
C GLY A 109 4.57 17.55 -9.81
N ALA A 110 4.76 18.70 -10.44
CA ALA A 110 6.10 19.30 -10.59
C ALA A 110 6.67 19.66 -9.21
N ASP A 111 7.88 19.21 -8.92
CA ASP A 111 8.55 19.43 -7.62
C ASP A 111 7.68 18.95 -6.43
N ASN A 112 6.96 17.84 -6.61
CA ASN A 112 6.06 17.25 -5.62
C ASN A 112 4.94 18.17 -5.12
N CYS A 113 4.55 19.21 -5.88
CA CYS A 113 3.59 20.20 -5.42
C CYS A 113 2.22 19.61 -5.03
N GLU A 114 1.77 18.54 -5.69
CA GLU A 114 0.50 17.87 -5.35
C GLU A 114 0.61 17.15 -4.00
N LEU A 115 1.68 16.38 -3.79
CA LEU A 115 1.92 15.69 -2.52
C LEU A 115 2.07 16.68 -1.35
N VAL A 116 2.85 17.74 -1.53
CA VAL A 116 3.04 18.79 -0.51
C VAL A 116 1.72 19.49 -0.17
N GLN A 117 0.90 19.79 -1.19
CA GLN A 117 -0.42 20.40 -0.98
C GLN A 117 -1.36 19.47 -0.19
N ASP A 118 -1.37 18.18 -0.51
CA ASP A 118 -2.18 17.20 0.20
C ASP A 118 -1.72 17.05 1.64
N VAL A 119 -0.41 16.89 1.89
CA VAL A 119 0.14 16.86 3.25
C VAL A 119 -0.21 18.12 4.03
N ARG A 120 -0.08 19.31 3.43
CA ARG A 120 -0.46 20.59 4.06
C ARG A 120 -1.95 20.63 4.40
N SER A 121 -2.82 20.11 3.52
CA SER A 121 -4.28 20.10 3.75
C SER A 121 -4.70 19.18 4.88
N LEU A 122 -3.90 18.14 5.17
CA LEU A 122 -4.10 17.23 6.30
C LEU A 122 -3.77 17.87 7.66
N ALA A 123 -3.05 19.03 7.66
CA ALA A 123 -2.63 19.75 8.85
C ALA A 123 -1.98 18.83 9.91
N PRO A 124 -0.87 18.11 9.58
CA PRO A 124 -0.21 17.23 10.52
C PRO A 124 0.48 18.01 11.63
N ASP A 125 0.51 17.43 12.81
CA ASP A 125 1.33 17.92 13.94
C ASP A 125 2.78 17.44 13.81
N LEU A 126 2.98 16.31 13.11
CA LEU A 126 4.28 15.67 12.89
C LEU A 126 4.30 14.93 11.57
N ILE A 127 5.41 14.99 10.86
CA ILE A 127 5.65 14.23 9.63
C ILE A 127 6.76 13.21 9.89
N LEU A 128 6.47 11.93 9.65
CA LEU A 128 7.42 10.85 9.83
C LEU A 128 7.82 10.25 8.48
N LEU A 129 9.10 9.94 8.34
CA LEU A 129 9.69 9.38 7.13
C LEU A 129 10.20 7.97 7.40
N GLY A 130 9.78 7.01 6.57
CA GLY A 130 10.06 5.59 6.74
C GLY A 130 11.25 5.04 5.94
N GLY A 131 11.97 5.89 5.19
CA GLY A 131 13.09 5.48 4.35
C GLY A 131 12.70 5.19 2.90
N ASP A 132 13.71 4.81 2.08
CA ASP A 132 13.61 4.54 0.65
C ASP A 132 13.01 5.70 -0.16
N PHE A 133 13.49 6.91 0.10
CA PHE A 133 13.16 8.11 -0.68
C PHE A 133 13.98 8.19 -1.96
N VAL A 134 15.19 7.65 -1.95
CA VAL A 134 16.08 7.55 -3.10
C VAL A 134 16.11 6.10 -3.61
N THR A 135 16.74 5.87 -4.75
CA THR A 135 16.92 4.51 -5.31
C THR A 135 18.39 4.28 -5.59
N TYR A 136 18.96 3.24 -4.96
CA TYR A 136 20.33 2.82 -5.23
C TYR A 136 20.50 2.41 -6.70
N GLY A 137 21.55 2.90 -7.33
CA GLY A 137 21.87 2.59 -8.74
C GLY A 137 21.20 3.50 -9.79
N GLU A 138 20.33 4.44 -9.38
CA GLU A 138 19.71 5.42 -10.29
C GLU A 138 20.44 6.79 -10.28
N GLY A 139 21.65 6.84 -9.73
CA GLY A 139 22.49 8.03 -9.65
C GLY A 139 22.37 8.72 -8.29
N THR A 140 23.08 9.86 -8.18
CA THR A 140 23.16 10.65 -6.93
C THR A 140 22.47 12.01 -7.06
N ASP A 141 21.65 12.22 -8.11
CA ASP A 141 20.85 13.43 -8.28
C ASP A 141 19.49 13.22 -7.58
N TYR A 142 19.41 13.67 -6.34
CA TYR A 142 18.21 13.65 -5.53
C TYR A 142 17.78 15.05 -5.06
N ASP A 143 18.12 16.09 -5.81
CA ASP A 143 17.77 17.48 -5.50
C ASP A 143 16.26 17.69 -5.34
N ASN A 144 15.46 17.00 -6.16
CA ASN A 144 14.00 16.98 -6.03
C ASN A 144 13.53 16.41 -4.67
N MET A 145 14.18 15.37 -4.16
CA MET A 145 13.89 14.82 -2.85
C MET A 145 14.26 15.78 -1.73
N LEU A 146 15.41 16.44 -1.84
CA LEU A 146 15.80 17.48 -0.88
C LEU A 146 14.85 18.68 -0.94
N SER A 147 14.31 19.01 -2.12
CA SER A 147 13.27 20.03 -2.26
C SER A 147 12.00 19.63 -1.54
N LEU A 148 11.54 18.38 -1.72
CA LEU A 148 10.39 17.84 -0.99
C LEU A 148 10.57 17.96 0.54
N PHE A 149 11.73 17.55 1.07
CA PHE A 149 11.99 17.61 2.51
C PHE A 149 11.94 19.04 3.05
N ARG A 150 12.50 20.03 2.32
CA ARG A 150 12.38 21.44 2.71
C ARG A 150 10.93 21.89 2.74
N GLN A 151 10.13 21.54 1.73
CA GLN A 151 8.72 21.91 1.67
C GLN A 151 7.90 21.25 2.79
N LEU A 152 8.19 19.98 3.14
CA LEU A 152 7.55 19.28 4.25
C LEU A 152 7.92 19.90 5.60
N SER A 153 9.19 20.31 5.79
CA SER A 153 9.66 20.94 7.02
C SER A 153 9.04 22.33 7.28
N GLU A 154 8.50 22.97 6.25
CA GLU A 154 7.70 24.20 6.39
C GLU A 154 6.27 23.94 6.88
N ILE A 155 5.80 22.68 6.87
CA ILE A 155 4.43 22.31 7.29
C ILE A 155 4.42 21.91 8.77
N ALA A 156 5.30 20.98 9.15
CA ALA A 156 5.40 20.44 10.50
C ALA A 156 6.84 19.92 10.74
N PRO A 157 7.24 19.61 11.99
CA PRO A 157 8.51 18.94 12.24
C PRO A 157 8.60 17.61 11.47
N VAL A 158 9.77 17.37 10.83
CA VAL A 158 10.03 16.17 10.03
C VAL A 158 11.10 15.33 10.71
N CYS A 159 10.80 14.06 10.92
CA CYS A 159 11.69 13.10 11.54
C CYS A 159 11.60 11.75 10.82
N GLY A 160 12.69 11.00 10.73
CA GLY A 160 12.60 9.71 10.04
C GLY A 160 13.86 8.85 10.12
N VAL A 161 13.73 7.66 9.57
CA VAL A 161 14.80 6.67 9.42
C VAL A 161 15.23 6.54 7.96
N LEU A 162 16.37 5.93 7.74
CA LEU A 162 16.84 5.55 6.42
C LEU A 162 16.23 4.20 6.03
N GLY A 163 16.07 3.96 4.73
CA GLY A 163 15.76 2.66 4.17
C GLY A 163 17.02 1.97 3.65
N ASN A 164 16.84 0.78 3.08
CA ASN A 164 17.97 0.01 2.57
C ASN A 164 18.63 0.68 1.35
N HIS A 165 17.90 1.45 0.56
CA HIS A 165 18.48 2.18 -0.56
C HIS A 165 19.37 3.35 -0.12
N GLU A 166 19.00 4.07 0.93
CA GLU A 166 19.87 5.08 1.54
C GLU A 166 21.10 4.44 2.19
N ASP A 167 20.94 3.30 2.87
CA ASP A 167 22.06 2.57 3.47
C ASP A 167 23.02 2.04 2.40
N GLU A 168 22.53 1.54 1.27
CA GLU A 168 23.35 1.12 0.13
C GLU A 168 24.17 2.30 -0.44
N LEU A 169 23.56 3.46 -0.65
CA LEU A 169 24.26 4.68 -1.08
C LEU A 169 25.34 5.10 -0.05
N TYR A 170 24.99 5.10 1.22
CA TYR A 170 25.90 5.51 2.29
C TYR A 170 27.10 4.59 2.44
N PHE A 171 26.91 3.26 2.37
CA PHE A 171 27.97 2.28 2.62
C PHE A 171 28.67 1.83 1.34
N LEU A 172 27.96 1.61 0.23
CA LEU A 172 28.52 1.04 -0.99
C LEU A 172 29.06 2.13 -1.93
N ASP A 173 28.31 3.21 -2.12
CA ASP A 173 28.73 4.33 -2.96
C ASP A 173 29.54 5.37 -2.17
N ASN A 174 29.67 5.18 -0.85
CA ASN A 174 30.40 6.05 0.07
C ASN A 174 29.86 7.50 0.08
N ASP A 175 28.53 7.70 -0.17
CA ASP A 175 27.91 9.01 -0.03
C ASP A 175 27.66 9.34 1.45
N ARG A 176 28.75 9.67 2.15
CA ARG A 176 28.72 10.01 3.58
C ARG A 176 28.02 11.32 3.89
N GLU A 177 27.79 12.14 2.88
CA GLU A 177 27.08 13.43 3.00
C GLU A 177 25.57 13.29 2.93
N LEU A 178 25.03 12.12 2.58
CA LEU A 178 23.60 11.88 2.41
C LEU A 178 22.79 12.32 3.63
N VAL A 179 23.19 11.87 4.82
CA VAL A 179 22.53 12.22 6.09
C VAL A 179 22.63 13.71 6.38
N GLU A 180 23.78 14.32 6.09
CA GLU A 180 23.98 15.76 6.27
C GLU A 180 23.09 16.55 5.31
N LYS A 181 22.94 16.12 4.05
CA LYS A 181 22.05 16.72 3.06
C LYS A 181 20.59 16.65 3.50
N PHE A 182 20.13 15.50 4.02
CA PHE A 182 18.77 15.33 4.56
C PHE A 182 18.54 16.25 5.75
N THR A 183 19.50 16.31 6.67
CA THR A 183 19.45 17.19 7.84
C THR A 183 19.41 18.67 7.43
N ALA A 184 20.22 19.08 6.44
CA ALA A 184 20.21 20.42 5.91
C ALA A 184 18.89 20.78 5.18
N ALA A 185 18.15 19.75 4.71
CA ALA A 185 16.82 19.91 4.14
C ALA A 185 15.69 19.91 5.20
N GLY A 186 16.03 19.87 6.50
CA GLY A 186 15.07 20.01 7.59
C GLY A 186 14.58 18.69 8.20
N VAL A 187 15.20 17.54 7.86
CA VAL A 187 14.84 16.22 8.42
C VAL A 187 15.70 15.91 9.64
N THR A 188 15.07 15.54 10.76
CA THR A 188 15.78 14.89 11.87
C THR A 188 15.95 13.40 11.53
N VAL A 189 17.13 13.02 11.06
CA VAL A 189 17.45 11.63 10.69
C VAL A 189 17.85 10.86 11.94
N LEU A 190 17.14 9.76 12.22
CA LEU A 190 17.37 8.89 13.36
C LEU A 190 18.12 7.62 12.93
N ARG A 191 19.29 7.40 13.51
CA ARG A 191 20.14 6.23 13.31
C ARG A 191 20.46 5.59 14.65
N ASN A 192 19.56 4.70 15.12
CA ASN A 192 19.55 4.18 16.48
C ASN A 192 19.53 5.32 17.50
N GLN A 193 18.59 6.23 17.34
CA GLN A 193 18.45 7.45 18.14
C GLN A 193 16.99 7.71 18.49
N GLU A 194 16.78 8.47 19.56
CA GLU A 194 15.49 8.99 19.97
C GLU A 194 15.41 10.49 19.66
N ALA A 195 14.26 10.91 19.12
CA ALA A 195 13.85 12.31 19.10
C ALA A 195 12.58 12.51 19.93
N ARG A 196 12.46 13.67 20.57
CA ARG A 196 11.29 14.03 21.39
C ARG A 196 10.67 15.32 20.89
N TYR A 197 9.36 15.29 20.71
CA TYR A 197 8.57 16.44 20.31
C TYR A 197 7.47 16.70 21.32
N THR A 198 7.22 17.97 21.60
CA THR A 198 6.04 18.37 22.38
C THR A 198 4.95 18.80 21.40
N VAL A 199 3.84 18.06 21.39
CA VAL A 199 2.68 18.30 20.56
C VAL A 199 1.46 18.46 21.46
N HIS A 200 0.83 19.63 21.47
CA HIS A 200 -0.36 19.92 22.30
C HIS A 200 -0.17 19.50 23.78
N ASP A 201 0.97 19.87 24.37
CA ASP A 201 1.38 19.51 25.75
C ASP A 201 1.69 18.01 25.98
N ASN A 202 1.60 17.14 24.96
CA ASN A 202 2.02 15.76 25.05
C ASN A 202 3.47 15.60 24.62
N VAL A 203 4.24 14.78 25.31
CA VAL A 203 5.60 14.40 24.94
C VAL A 203 5.58 13.16 24.08
N ILE A 204 5.92 13.32 22.79
CA ILE A 204 6.00 12.24 21.82
C ILE A 204 7.46 11.81 21.67
N SER A 205 7.76 10.57 22.07
CA SER A 205 9.06 9.91 21.91
C SER A 205 9.06 9.14 20.60
N ILE A 206 10.03 9.41 19.72
CA ILE A 206 10.18 8.73 18.44
C ILE A 206 11.51 8.00 18.45
N LEU A 207 11.44 6.68 18.36
CA LEU A 207 12.61 5.81 18.26
C LEU A 207 12.84 5.49 16.78
N GLY A 208 14.02 5.78 16.26
CA GLY A 208 14.44 5.37 14.92
C GLY A 208 15.45 4.23 14.99
N VAL A 209 15.08 3.08 14.45
CA VAL A 209 15.92 1.87 14.42
C VAL A 209 16.49 1.69 13.02
N GLU A 210 17.81 1.56 12.95
CA GLU A 210 18.58 1.47 11.72
C GLU A 210 18.86 0.01 11.32
N GLY A 211 19.03 -0.21 10.01
CA GLY A 211 19.48 -1.49 9.44
C GLY A 211 18.34 -2.48 9.19
N SER A 212 18.72 -3.75 9.07
CA SER A 212 17.79 -4.86 8.86
C SER A 212 17.64 -5.72 10.14
N PRO A 213 16.61 -6.56 10.25
CA PRO A 213 16.45 -7.46 11.38
C PRO A 213 17.70 -8.33 11.64
N ALA A 214 18.36 -8.81 10.58
CA ALA A 214 19.57 -9.61 10.67
C ALA A 214 20.75 -8.87 11.33
N ASP A 215 20.70 -7.54 11.34
CA ASP A 215 21.77 -6.66 11.84
C ASP A 215 21.48 -6.10 13.24
N PHE A 216 20.37 -6.47 13.86
CA PHE A 216 19.90 -5.91 15.12
C PHE A 216 20.99 -5.83 16.21
N SER A 217 21.77 -6.88 16.36
CA SER A 217 22.86 -6.91 17.35
C SER A 217 24.15 -6.26 16.85
N ASN A 218 24.36 -6.16 15.54
CA ASN A 218 25.64 -5.75 14.93
C ASN A 218 25.79 -4.23 14.81
N TYR A 219 24.69 -3.51 14.54
CA TYR A 219 24.69 -2.06 14.30
C TYR A 219 24.29 -1.23 15.52
N GLY A 220 24.22 -1.83 16.70
CA GLY A 220 23.94 -1.13 17.94
C GLY A 220 22.44 -0.88 18.19
N ALA A 221 21.54 -1.38 17.35
CA ALA A 221 20.09 -1.23 17.52
C ALA A 221 19.63 -1.86 18.85
N SER A 222 20.10 -3.07 19.20
CA SER A 222 19.79 -3.70 20.49
C SER A 222 20.25 -2.85 21.68
N THR A 223 21.49 -2.35 21.63
CA THR A 223 22.04 -1.49 22.69
C THR A 223 21.25 -0.20 22.84
N PHE A 224 20.82 0.39 21.72
CA PHE A 224 19.98 1.57 21.72
C PHE A 224 18.60 1.26 22.35
N MET A 225 17.93 0.22 21.91
CA MET A 225 16.62 -0.17 22.41
C MET A 225 16.68 -0.50 23.92
N ASP A 226 17.70 -1.22 24.38
CA ASP A 226 17.93 -1.49 25.80
C ASP A 226 18.14 -0.21 26.62
N SER A 227 18.75 0.82 26.02
CA SER A 227 19.00 2.10 26.70
C SER A 227 17.75 2.97 26.87
N VAL A 228 16.80 2.86 25.94
CA VAL A 228 15.56 3.66 25.98
C VAL A 228 14.41 2.94 26.68
N GLU A 229 14.46 1.62 26.83
CA GLU A 229 13.40 0.83 27.46
C GLU A 229 13.05 1.27 28.89
N PRO A 230 13.99 1.63 29.77
CA PRO A 230 13.67 2.08 31.12
C PRO A 230 13.01 3.47 31.20
N GLN A 231 13.01 4.23 30.11
CA GLN A 231 12.48 5.60 30.08
C GLN A 231 10.95 5.57 30.02
N THR A 232 10.28 6.36 30.87
CA THR A 232 8.81 6.43 30.95
C THR A 232 8.27 7.85 30.91
N ASP A 233 9.13 8.83 30.66
CA ASP A 233 8.81 10.26 30.68
C ASP A 233 8.30 10.73 29.29
N TYR A 234 7.32 10.01 28.75
CA TYR A 234 6.62 10.30 27.50
C TYR A 234 5.13 9.93 27.62
N ASP A 235 4.31 10.56 26.78
CA ASP A 235 2.88 10.29 26.67
C ASP A 235 2.56 9.34 25.54
N LEU A 236 3.39 9.33 24.48
CA LEU A 236 3.31 8.39 23.35
C LEU A 236 4.72 8.04 22.89
N ARG A 237 4.96 6.76 22.61
CA ARG A 237 6.20 6.31 21.97
C ARG A 237 5.89 5.65 20.63
N ILE A 238 6.52 6.17 19.59
CA ILE A 238 6.46 5.67 18.22
C ILE A 238 7.80 5.05 17.87
N CYS A 239 7.80 3.82 17.34
CA CYS A 239 9.00 3.15 16.85
C CYS A 239 8.99 3.11 15.33
N LEU A 240 10.03 3.65 14.71
CA LEU A 240 10.25 3.64 13.26
C LEU A 240 11.32 2.61 12.92
N ALA A 241 11.01 1.70 12.01
CA ALA A 241 11.98 0.84 11.35
C ALA A 241 11.53 0.67 9.89
N HIS A 242 12.45 0.74 8.94
CA HIS A 242 12.08 0.65 7.53
C HIS A 242 11.43 -0.70 7.19
N VAL A 243 12.04 -1.80 7.63
CA VAL A 243 11.65 -3.18 7.34
C VAL A 243 10.63 -3.69 8.37
N PRO A 244 9.43 -4.12 7.97
CA PRO A 244 8.37 -4.48 8.92
C PRO A 244 8.63 -5.74 9.73
N THR A 245 9.38 -6.72 9.21
CA THR A 245 9.72 -7.95 9.94
C THR A 245 10.60 -7.69 11.16
N TYR A 246 11.23 -6.54 11.25
CA TYR A 246 11.95 -6.07 12.43
C TYR A 246 11.10 -6.10 13.71
N PHE A 247 9.81 -5.79 13.55
CA PHE A 247 8.90 -5.70 14.70
C PHE A 247 8.62 -7.06 15.35
N PRO A 248 8.13 -8.09 14.64
CA PRO A 248 7.91 -9.41 15.26
C PRO A 248 9.20 -10.16 15.59
N GLU A 249 10.31 -9.87 14.93
CA GLU A 249 11.57 -10.57 15.21
C GLU A 249 12.30 -10.02 16.45
N HIS A 250 12.23 -8.69 16.68
CA HIS A 250 13.02 -8.04 17.74
C HIS A 250 12.27 -6.98 18.53
N LEU A 251 11.56 -6.06 17.85
CA LEU A 251 11.09 -4.83 18.47
C LEU A 251 9.88 -5.03 19.38
N GLU A 252 9.06 -6.06 19.16
CA GLU A 252 7.91 -6.35 20.04
C GLU A 252 8.31 -6.75 21.49
N ASN A 253 9.61 -6.93 21.75
CA ASN A 253 10.12 -7.13 23.11
C ASN A 253 10.31 -5.82 23.88
N TYR A 254 10.10 -4.67 23.25
CA TYR A 254 10.27 -3.35 23.83
C TYR A 254 8.95 -2.59 23.92
N SER A 255 8.94 -1.55 24.78
CA SER A 255 7.74 -0.76 25.06
C SER A 255 7.57 0.41 24.09
N PHE A 256 6.53 0.36 23.27
CA PHE A 256 6.02 1.44 22.42
C PHE A 256 4.55 1.20 22.12
N GLU A 257 3.81 2.21 21.69
CA GLU A 257 2.39 2.13 21.39
C GLU A 257 2.13 1.97 19.89
N LEU A 258 3.00 2.53 19.03
CA LEU A 258 2.86 2.54 17.57
C LEU A 258 4.18 2.19 16.90
N GLY A 259 4.16 1.19 16.03
CA GLY A 259 5.23 0.87 15.08
C GLY A 259 4.88 1.36 13.68
N LEU A 260 5.83 1.91 12.93
CA LEU A 260 5.65 2.32 11.54
C LEU A 260 6.76 1.75 10.68
N ALA A 261 6.37 1.15 9.54
CA ALA A 261 7.29 0.56 8.56
C ALA A 261 6.82 0.76 7.12
N GLY A 262 7.73 0.56 6.17
CA GLY A 262 7.51 0.58 4.73
C GLY A 262 8.04 -0.68 4.04
N HIS A 263 8.96 -0.51 3.06
CA HIS A 263 9.78 -1.53 2.41
C HIS A 263 9.04 -2.52 1.49
N THR A 264 7.88 -3.00 1.88
CA THR A 264 7.18 -4.11 1.19
C THR A 264 6.37 -3.68 -0.02
N HIS A 265 6.23 -2.38 -0.25
CA HIS A 265 5.45 -1.79 -1.34
C HIS A 265 4.03 -2.34 -1.47
N GLY A 266 3.44 -2.78 -0.36
CA GLY A 266 2.10 -3.40 -0.36
C GLY A 266 2.05 -4.78 -1.01
N GLY A 267 3.19 -5.42 -1.26
CA GLY A 267 3.28 -6.74 -1.86
C GLY A 267 3.07 -6.75 -3.37
N ILE A 268 3.61 -5.77 -4.08
CA ILE A 268 3.67 -5.60 -5.56
C ILE A 268 2.31 -5.82 -6.25
N VAL A 269 1.75 -7.04 -6.16
CA VAL A 269 0.45 -7.43 -6.70
C VAL A 269 -0.49 -7.73 -5.54
N ARG A 270 -1.67 -7.11 -5.54
CA ARG A 270 -2.73 -7.39 -4.56
C ARG A 270 -3.93 -8.03 -5.24
N LEU A 271 -4.35 -9.18 -4.73
CA LEU A 271 -5.53 -9.88 -5.22
C LEU A 271 -6.76 -9.48 -4.39
N PRO A 272 -7.90 -9.22 -5.04
CA PRO A 272 -9.14 -8.93 -4.31
C PRO A 272 -9.45 -10.05 -3.32
N LYS A 273 -9.76 -9.69 -2.05
CA LYS A 273 -10.10 -10.61 -0.94
C LYS A 273 -8.95 -11.50 -0.42
N ILE A 274 -7.85 -11.64 -1.14
CA ILE A 274 -6.68 -12.42 -0.72
C ILE A 274 -5.64 -11.49 -0.09
N GLY A 275 -5.45 -10.31 -0.66
CA GLY A 275 -4.45 -9.37 -0.20
C GLY A 275 -3.15 -9.42 -1.02
N PRO A 276 -2.00 -9.11 -0.40
CA PRO A 276 -0.70 -9.09 -1.05
C PRO A 276 -0.31 -10.50 -1.53
N LEU A 277 0.29 -10.58 -2.72
CA LEU A 277 0.67 -11.87 -3.29
C LEU A 277 2.13 -12.21 -3.03
N TYR A 278 3.01 -11.22 -3.07
CA TYR A 278 4.45 -11.46 -2.99
C TYR A 278 5.20 -10.22 -2.51
N THR A 279 6.16 -10.41 -1.60
CA THR A 279 7.22 -9.46 -1.28
C THR A 279 8.59 -10.07 -1.54
N ALA A 280 9.61 -9.24 -1.72
CA ALA A 280 10.98 -9.74 -1.93
C ALA A 280 11.53 -10.41 -0.66
N GLU A 281 11.10 -9.98 0.51
CA GLU A 281 11.60 -10.43 1.81
C GLU A 281 10.89 -11.69 2.31
N GLU A 282 9.56 -11.68 2.35
CA GLU A 282 8.78 -12.81 2.89
C GLU A 282 8.35 -13.84 1.83
N GLY A 283 8.47 -13.52 0.53
CA GLY A 283 8.03 -14.38 -0.56
C GLY A 283 6.53 -14.32 -0.83
N PHE A 284 5.90 -15.48 -1.07
CA PHE A 284 4.47 -15.56 -1.41
C PHE A 284 3.58 -15.49 -0.17
N LEU A 285 2.49 -14.70 -0.28
CA LEU A 285 1.49 -14.46 0.77
C LEU A 285 2.14 -13.95 2.06
N PRO A 286 2.83 -12.79 1.98
CA PRO A 286 3.54 -12.22 3.13
C PRO A 286 2.59 -11.83 4.25
N ASP A 287 3.07 -11.93 5.49
CA ASP A 287 2.32 -11.56 6.67
C ASP A 287 2.25 -10.04 6.86
N TYR A 288 3.32 -9.31 6.50
CA TYR A 288 3.45 -7.87 6.75
C TYR A 288 3.66 -7.07 5.46
N ALA A 289 2.60 -6.86 4.67
CA ALA A 289 2.75 -6.15 3.39
C ALA A 289 1.76 -4.99 3.18
N GLY A 290 1.30 -4.37 4.24
CA GLY A 290 0.45 -3.18 4.18
C GLY A 290 -0.83 -3.30 4.98
N GLY A 291 -1.11 -2.27 5.77
CA GLY A 291 -2.23 -2.20 6.70
C GLY A 291 -1.79 -2.17 8.16
N SER A 292 -2.72 -2.49 9.05
CA SER A 292 -2.50 -2.42 10.50
C SER A 292 -2.48 -3.83 11.11
N TYR A 293 -1.53 -4.07 12.03
CA TYR A 293 -1.30 -5.34 12.72
C TYR A 293 -1.18 -5.09 14.23
N THR A 294 -1.54 -6.09 15.04
CA THR A 294 -1.31 -6.04 16.48
C THR A 294 -0.12 -6.94 16.82
N LEU A 295 0.89 -6.37 17.46
CA LEU A 295 2.09 -7.08 17.91
C LEU A 295 1.88 -7.80 19.24
N ALA A 296 2.80 -8.66 19.65
CA ALA A 296 2.70 -9.42 20.90
C ALA A 296 2.75 -8.52 22.15
N ASN A 297 3.40 -7.36 22.09
CA ASN A 297 3.39 -6.35 23.16
C ASN A 297 2.11 -5.48 23.18
N ASN A 298 1.11 -5.78 22.35
CA ASN A 298 -0.13 -5.04 22.13
C ASN A 298 0.06 -3.68 21.44
N ALA A 299 1.24 -3.35 20.92
CA ALA A 299 1.42 -2.19 20.06
C ALA A 299 0.74 -2.41 18.71
N THR A 300 0.34 -1.31 18.08
CA THR A 300 -0.13 -1.33 16.70
C THR A 300 1.05 -1.12 15.77
N LEU A 301 1.25 -2.03 14.81
CA LEU A 301 2.17 -1.83 13.70
C LEU A 301 1.37 -1.41 12.45
N ILE A 302 1.74 -0.28 11.85
CA ILE A 302 1.24 0.14 10.55
C ILE A 302 2.36 -0.07 9.53
N VAL A 303 2.07 -0.86 8.51
CA VAL A 303 2.96 -1.05 7.36
C VAL A 303 2.36 -0.29 6.17
N SER A 304 3.03 0.76 5.74
CA SER A 304 2.60 1.54 4.57
C SER A 304 2.91 0.79 3.27
N ARG A 305 2.03 0.98 2.28
CA ARG A 305 2.32 0.50 0.92
C ARG A 305 3.34 1.38 0.18
N GLY A 306 3.75 2.49 0.78
CA GLY A 306 4.69 3.43 0.19
C GLY A 306 4.16 4.19 -1.00
N LEU A 307 4.84 5.25 -1.39
CA LEU A 307 4.42 6.20 -2.44
C LEU A 307 5.03 5.89 -3.81
N GLY A 308 6.22 5.32 -3.88
CA GLY A 308 6.91 4.98 -5.13
C GLY A 308 6.71 3.54 -5.59
N ASP A 309 7.34 3.18 -6.71
CA ASP A 309 7.44 1.80 -7.18
C ASP A 309 8.82 1.25 -6.84
N SER A 310 8.88 -0.01 -6.44
CA SER A 310 10.14 -0.76 -6.52
C SER A 310 10.55 -0.80 -7.99
N SER A 311 11.79 -0.46 -8.32
CA SER A 311 12.34 -0.39 -9.68
C SER A 311 12.17 -1.67 -10.51
N ARG A 312 11.79 -2.78 -9.89
CA ARG A 312 11.77 -4.12 -10.49
C ARG A 312 10.41 -4.60 -10.99
N ALA A 313 9.31 -4.09 -10.46
CA ALA A 313 7.98 -4.56 -10.87
C ALA A 313 6.90 -3.48 -10.70
N PRO A 314 5.98 -3.34 -11.67
CA PRO A 314 4.88 -2.39 -11.55
C PRO A 314 3.87 -2.87 -10.50
N ARG A 315 3.25 -1.94 -9.79
CA ARG A 315 2.13 -2.21 -8.88
C ARG A 315 0.90 -2.64 -9.67
N ILE A 316 0.29 -3.76 -9.28
CA ILE A 316 -0.95 -4.26 -9.88
C ILE A 316 -2.01 -4.34 -8.79
N ASN A 317 -3.12 -3.62 -8.99
CA ASN A 317 -4.23 -3.50 -8.03
C ASN A 317 -3.73 -3.10 -6.63
N ASN A 318 -2.72 -2.24 -6.58
CA ASN A 318 -1.96 -1.87 -5.40
C ASN A 318 -1.61 -0.38 -5.47
N VAL A 319 -2.59 0.46 -5.14
CA VAL A 319 -2.45 1.92 -5.19
C VAL A 319 -1.44 2.36 -4.12
N PRO A 320 -0.47 3.23 -4.46
CA PRO A 320 0.42 3.87 -3.48
C PRO A 320 -0.33 4.54 -2.34
N GLU A 321 0.31 4.69 -1.20
CA GLU A 321 -0.31 5.12 0.05
C GLU A 321 0.43 6.28 0.70
N LEU A 322 -0.32 7.31 1.07
CA LEU A 322 0.04 8.31 2.06
C LEU A 322 -0.68 7.94 3.36
N SER A 323 0.05 7.51 4.37
CA SER A 323 -0.57 7.07 5.64
C SER A 323 -0.83 8.26 6.56
N VAL A 324 -2.05 8.38 7.05
CA VAL A 324 -2.50 9.43 7.98
C VAL A 324 -2.93 8.75 9.28
N ILE A 325 -2.28 9.07 10.38
CA ILE A 325 -2.50 8.43 11.67
C ILE A 325 -3.07 9.47 12.63
N ASP A 326 -4.34 9.31 13.00
CA ASP A 326 -4.98 10.09 14.04
C ASP A 326 -4.84 9.34 15.36
N ILE A 327 -4.28 9.99 16.37
CA ILE A 327 -3.99 9.41 17.69
C ILE A 327 -4.75 10.21 18.73
N ASP A 328 -5.66 9.58 19.49
CA ASP A 328 -6.53 10.19 20.49
C ASP A 328 -6.61 9.39 21.80
#